data_3a44af1cfa54e0936f79d227877dceb4
#
_entry.id   3a44af1cfa54e0936f79d227877dceb4
#
_cell.length_a   1.000
_cell.length_b   1.000
_cell.length_c   1.000
_cell.angle_alpha   90.00
_cell.angle_beta   90.00
_cell.angle_gamma   90.00
#
_symmetry.space_group_name_H-M   'P 1'
#
loop_
_entity.id
_entity.type
_entity.pdbx_description
1 polymer ?
#
loop_
_entity_poly.entity_id
_entity_poly.type
_entity_poly.pdbx_seq_one_letter_code
_entity_poly.pdbx_strand_id
1 'polypeptide(L)'
;MKVLIVKLSSLGDVVHAMPAVQDIRAAFPLVQIDWVVERGFAPLVQRCAGVRRVVACELRRWRKAPLSAETRAAWTAFRAELQAEAYDAVIDLQGLTKSALVAWMARLAPGIRRYALANQTDGSSYERYTRWVADVAVP
;
A
#
# COMPACT_ATOMS: atom_id res chain seq x y z
N MET A 1 6.20 15.57 -5.52
CA MET A 1 6.44 14.12 -5.48
C MET A 1 5.25 13.43 -4.79
N LYS A 2 4.76 12.36 -5.37
CA LYS A 2 3.65 11.57 -4.83
C LYS A 2 4.13 10.17 -4.49
N VAL A 3 3.90 9.74 -3.26
CA VAL A 3 4.32 8.43 -2.73
C VAL A 3 3.08 7.66 -2.29
N LEU A 4 3.00 6.40 -2.68
CA LEU A 4 2.00 5.46 -2.19
C LEU A 4 2.63 4.50 -1.19
N ILE A 5 2.08 4.44 0.00
CA ILE A 5 2.40 3.40 1.00
C ILE A 5 1.36 2.28 0.89
N VAL A 6 1.84 1.05 0.81
CA VAL A 6 1.01 -0.15 0.85
C VAL A 6 1.27 -0.88 2.16
N LYS A 7 0.38 -0.73 3.11
CA LYS A 7 0.35 -1.46 4.38
C LYS A 7 -1.10 -1.74 4.75
N LEU A 8 -1.56 -2.95 4.54
CA LEU A 8 -2.97 -3.31 4.55
C LEU A 8 -3.49 -3.69 5.94
N SER A 9 -2.70 -4.42 6.71
CA SER A 9 -3.05 -5.00 8.02
C SER A 9 -1.76 -5.48 8.73
N SER A 10 -1.76 -5.89 9.97
CA SER A 10 -2.83 -5.81 10.96
C SER A 10 -2.82 -4.45 11.67
N LEU A 11 -3.69 -4.27 12.67
CA LEU A 11 -3.77 -2.99 13.40
C LEU A 11 -2.41 -2.54 13.95
N GLY A 12 -1.70 -3.40 14.67
CA GLY A 12 -0.39 -3.09 15.23
C GLY A 12 0.65 -2.76 14.15
N ASP A 13 0.66 -3.51 13.06
CA ASP A 13 1.57 -3.28 11.93
C ASP A 13 1.30 -1.96 11.24
N VAL A 14 0.03 -1.58 11.09
CA VAL A 14 -0.37 -0.28 10.53
C VAL A 14 0.12 0.85 11.41
N VAL A 15 -0.07 0.76 12.73
CA VAL A 15 0.42 1.75 13.69
C VAL A 15 1.95 1.86 13.64
N HIS A 16 2.66 0.74 13.61
CA HIS A 16 4.13 0.73 13.55
C HIS A 16 4.69 1.25 12.22
N ALA A 17 3.89 1.28 11.16
CA ALA A 17 4.30 1.86 9.88
C ALA A 17 4.12 3.39 9.82
N MET A 18 3.35 3.99 10.72
CA MET A 18 3.09 5.43 10.73
C MET A 18 4.35 6.32 10.84
N PRO A 19 5.38 5.96 11.61
CA PRO A 19 6.62 6.72 11.64
C PRO A 19 7.28 6.90 10.28
N ALA A 20 7.12 5.94 9.35
CA ALA A 20 7.65 6.05 7.99
C ALA A 20 7.10 7.28 7.24
N VAL A 21 5.86 7.68 7.52
CA VAL A 21 5.26 8.90 6.96
C VAL A 21 6.06 10.13 7.38
N GLN A 22 6.44 10.19 8.66
CA GLN A 22 7.19 11.32 9.20
C GLN A 22 8.62 11.34 8.65
N ASP A 23 9.26 10.19 8.52
CA ASP A 23 10.61 10.08 7.96
C ASP A 23 10.63 10.51 6.48
N ILE A 24 9.64 10.07 5.69
CA ILE A 24 9.51 10.49 4.29
C ILE A 24 9.28 12.01 4.20
N ARG A 25 8.44 12.57 5.05
CA ARG A 25 8.17 14.02 5.08
C ARG A 25 9.38 14.82 5.50
N ALA A 26 10.18 14.32 6.44
CA ALA A 26 11.43 14.95 6.86
C ALA A 26 12.45 14.99 5.72
N ALA A 27 12.54 13.89 4.96
CA ALA A 27 13.44 13.81 3.80
C ALA A 27 12.94 14.61 2.59
N PHE A 28 11.61 14.66 2.40
CA PHE A 28 10.97 15.31 1.25
C PHE A 28 9.81 16.21 1.72
N PRO A 29 10.06 17.45 2.13
CA PRO A 29 9.05 18.31 2.77
C PRO A 29 7.79 18.58 1.92
N LEU A 30 7.89 18.53 0.59
CA LEU A 30 6.76 18.76 -0.33
C LEU A 30 6.10 17.48 -0.80
N VAL A 31 6.41 16.34 -0.21
CA VAL A 31 5.84 15.04 -0.58
C VAL A 31 4.34 14.99 -0.29
N GLN A 32 3.60 14.37 -1.21
CA GLN A 32 2.21 13.99 -1.03
C GLN A 32 2.15 12.48 -0.81
N ILE A 33 1.65 12.04 0.33
CA ILE A 33 1.61 10.63 0.73
C ILE A 33 0.18 10.14 0.72
N ASP A 34 -0.08 9.09 -0.06
CA ASP A 34 -1.31 8.32 -0.03
C ASP A 34 -1.03 6.95 0.60
N TRP A 35 -2.03 6.33 1.19
CA TRP A 35 -1.90 5.06 1.88
C TRP A 35 -3.04 4.11 1.50
N VAL A 36 -2.71 2.89 1.09
CA VAL A 36 -3.67 1.79 0.88
C VAL A 36 -3.73 0.94 2.13
N VAL A 37 -4.92 0.72 2.65
CA VAL A 37 -5.16 -0.02 3.89
C VAL A 37 -6.50 -0.76 3.82
N GLU A 38 -6.64 -1.85 4.58
CA GLU A 38 -7.95 -2.49 4.79
C GLU A 38 -8.94 -1.49 5.42
N ARG A 39 -10.18 -1.52 4.97
CA ARG A 39 -11.23 -0.55 5.35
C ARG A 39 -11.39 -0.39 6.86
N GLY A 40 -11.29 -1.48 7.64
CA GLY A 40 -11.41 -1.42 9.09
C GLY A 40 -10.37 -0.54 9.78
N PHE A 41 -9.23 -0.29 9.17
CA PHE A 41 -8.14 0.54 9.70
C PHE A 41 -8.06 1.92 9.03
N ALA A 42 -8.86 2.18 8.02
CA ALA A 42 -8.85 3.46 7.31
C ALA A 42 -9.06 4.67 8.21
N PRO A 43 -10.00 4.68 9.19
CA PRO A 43 -10.18 5.80 10.09
C PRO A 43 -8.92 6.14 10.90
N LEU A 44 -8.13 5.14 11.26
CA LEU A 44 -6.88 5.34 12.00
C LEU A 44 -5.83 6.01 11.11
N VAL A 45 -5.65 5.53 9.88
CA VAL A 45 -4.69 6.08 8.92
C VAL A 45 -5.08 7.49 8.49
N GLN A 46 -6.36 7.80 8.39
CA GLN A 46 -6.85 9.16 8.10
C GLN A 46 -6.44 10.19 9.14
N ARG A 47 -6.18 9.75 10.37
CA ARG A 47 -5.69 10.61 11.47
C ARG A 47 -4.17 10.74 11.51
N CYS A 48 -3.45 9.98 10.70
CA CYS A 48 -2.01 10.09 10.62
C CYS A 48 -1.61 11.40 9.92
N ALA A 49 -0.95 12.28 10.66
CA ALA A 49 -0.49 13.55 10.10
C ALA A 49 0.45 13.33 8.91
N GLY A 50 0.16 13.98 7.80
CA GLY A 50 0.95 13.85 6.57
C GLY A 50 0.41 12.86 5.55
N VAL A 51 -0.57 12.04 5.88
CA VAL A 51 -1.31 11.23 4.90
C VAL A 51 -2.36 12.12 4.25
N ARG A 52 -2.24 12.28 2.93
CA ARG A 52 -3.16 13.12 2.14
C ARG A 52 -4.45 12.36 1.82
N ARG A 53 -4.33 11.13 1.38
CA ARG A 53 -5.45 10.31 0.92
C ARG A 53 -5.30 8.87 1.39
N VAL A 54 -6.41 8.29 1.84
CA VAL A 54 -6.50 6.88 2.22
C VAL A 54 -7.35 6.14 1.20
N VAL A 55 -6.78 5.11 0.58
CA VAL A 55 -7.47 4.21 -0.35
C VAL A 55 -7.82 2.93 0.43
N ALA A 56 -9.10 2.72 0.69
CA ALA A 56 -9.57 1.58 1.46
C ALA A 56 -9.85 0.37 0.55
N CYS A 57 -9.40 -0.81 0.97
CA CYS A 57 -9.72 -2.08 0.32
C CYS A 57 -10.36 -3.06 1.32
N GLU A 58 -10.96 -4.10 0.81
CA GLU A 58 -11.58 -5.18 1.59
C GLU A 58 -11.19 -6.55 1.02
N LEU A 59 -9.89 -6.80 0.88
CA LEU A 59 -9.37 -8.01 0.23
C LEU A 59 -9.83 -9.30 0.90
N ARG A 60 -9.95 -9.29 2.23
CA ARG A 60 -10.46 -10.45 2.98
C ARG A 60 -11.91 -10.78 2.61
N ARG A 61 -12.75 -9.76 2.49
CA ARG A 61 -14.16 -9.90 2.11
C ARG A 61 -14.30 -10.32 0.66
N TRP A 62 -13.57 -9.68 -0.24
CA TRP A 62 -13.64 -9.98 -1.67
C TRP A 62 -13.16 -11.39 -2.01
N ARG A 63 -12.18 -11.89 -1.29
CA ARG A 63 -11.67 -13.25 -1.47
C ARG A 63 -12.70 -14.33 -1.12
N LYS A 64 -13.65 -14.02 -0.23
CA LYS A 64 -14.71 -14.98 0.16
C LYS A 64 -15.77 -15.16 -0.93
N ALA A 65 -16.01 -14.15 -1.76
CA ALA A 65 -17.01 -14.17 -2.81
C ALA A 65 -16.48 -13.47 -4.08
N PRO A 66 -15.41 -14.00 -4.71
CA PRO A 66 -14.68 -13.27 -5.77
C PRO A 66 -15.52 -13.08 -7.06
N LEU A 67 -16.52 -13.91 -7.28
CA LEU A 67 -17.37 -13.87 -8.48
C LEU A 67 -18.68 -13.12 -8.25
N SER A 68 -18.97 -12.65 -7.04
CA SER A 68 -20.20 -11.88 -6.80
C SER A 68 -20.17 -10.54 -7.54
N ALA A 69 -21.34 -10.07 -7.97
CA ALA A 69 -21.48 -8.77 -8.63
C ALA A 69 -21.03 -7.63 -7.71
N GLU A 70 -21.35 -7.73 -6.43
CA GLU A 70 -20.94 -6.76 -5.40
C GLU A 70 -19.41 -6.68 -5.28
N THR A 71 -18.72 -7.83 -5.19
CA THR A 71 -17.26 -7.88 -5.12
C THR A 71 -16.62 -7.31 -6.37
N ARG A 72 -17.12 -7.64 -7.55
CA ARG A 72 -16.59 -7.11 -8.82
C ARG A 72 -16.76 -5.59 -8.92
N ALA A 73 -17.91 -5.08 -8.50
CA ALA A 73 -18.15 -3.62 -8.47
C ALA A 73 -17.21 -2.92 -7.48
N ALA A 74 -17.06 -3.47 -6.28
CA ALA A 74 -16.16 -2.93 -5.25
C ALA A 74 -14.69 -2.96 -5.70
N TRP A 75 -14.26 -4.04 -6.34
CA TRP A 75 -12.93 -4.16 -6.91
C TRP A 75 -12.67 -3.14 -8.02
N THR A 76 -13.62 -2.95 -8.91
CA THR A 76 -13.53 -1.96 -9.99
C THR A 76 -13.40 -0.55 -9.43
N ALA A 77 -14.22 -0.20 -8.43
CA ALA A 77 -14.15 1.09 -7.74
C ALA A 77 -12.81 1.30 -7.04
N PHE A 78 -12.33 0.30 -6.31
CA PHE A 78 -11.02 0.33 -5.65
C PHE A 78 -9.88 0.54 -6.65
N ARG A 79 -9.87 -0.22 -7.73
CA ARG A 79 -8.88 -0.10 -8.79
C ARG A 79 -8.89 1.30 -9.43
N ALA A 80 -10.06 1.82 -9.71
CA ALA A 80 -10.21 3.17 -10.27
C ALA A 80 -9.65 4.24 -9.32
N GLU A 81 -9.96 4.13 -8.03
CA GLU A 81 -9.45 5.03 -6.99
C GLU A 81 -7.93 4.93 -6.86
N LEU A 82 -7.38 3.72 -6.84
CA LEU A 82 -5.94 3.48 -6.76
C LEU A 82 -5.20 4.05 -7.97
N GLN A 83 -5.77 3.94 -9.16
CA GLN A 83 -5.19 4.39 -10.43
C GLN A 83 -5.54 5.83 -10.80
N ALA A 84 -6.30 6.53 -9.97
CA ALA A 84 -6.66 7.93 -10.21
C ALA A 84 -5.44 8.84 -10.28
N GLU A 85 -4.36 8.46 -9.59
CA GLU A 85 -3.11 9.20 -9.59
C GLU A 85 -1.92 8.33 -10.01
N ALA A 86 -0.92 8.96 -10.62
CA ALA A 86 0.36 8.34 -10.91
C ALA A 86 1.36 8.66 -9.79
N TYR A 87 2.05 7.64 -9.29
CA TYR A 87 2.98 7.77 -8.16
C TYR A 87 4.43 7.81 -8.62
N ASP A 88 5.22 8.64 -7.95
CA ASP A 88 6.67 8.73 -8.11
C ASP A 88 7.41 7.66 -7.32
N ALA A 89 6.78 7.07 -6.32
CA ALA A 89 7.26 5.89 -5.61
C ALA A 89 6.08 5.10 -5.04
N VAL A 90 6.19 3.78 -5.08
CA VAL A 90 5.27 2.85 -4.40
C VAL A 90 6.09 2.00 -3.44
N ILE A 91 5.76 2.08 -2.15
CA ILE A 91 6.51 1.42 -1.08
C ILE A 91 5.62 0.37 -0.42
N ASP A 92 5.91 -0.89 -0.65
CA ASP A 92 5.24 -2.01 0.01
C ASP A 92 5.93 -2.32 1.35
N LEU A 93 5.29 -1.92 2.44
CA LEU A 93 5.77 -2.16 3.81
C LEU A 93 5.22 -3.45 4.41
N GLN A 94 4.43 -4.22 3.67
CA GLN A 94 3.84 -5.46 4.18
C GLN A 94 4.60 -6.72 3.76
N GLY A 95 5.08 -6.79 2.53
CA GLY A 95 5.85 -7.91 2.02
C GLY A 95 5.06 -9.20 1.81
N LEU A 96 3.75 -9.12 1.62
CA LEU A 96 2.86 -10.26 1.36
C LEU A 96 2.36 -10.24 -0.09
N THR A 97 1.95 -11.41 -0.61
CA THR A 97 1.43 -11.55 -1.98
C THR A 97 0.27 -10.59 -2.26
N LYS A 98 -0.64 -10.42 -1.29
CA LYS A 98 -1.78 -9.50 -1.43
C LYS A 98 -1.35 -8.02 -1.54
N SER A 99 -0.34 -7.60 -0.78
CA SER A 99 0.18 -6.23 -0.84
C SER A 99 0.99 -6.01 -2.11
N ALA A 100 1.74 -7.01 -2.55
CA ALA A 100 2.46 -6.98 -3.82
C ALA A 100 1.51 -6.81 -5.02
N LEU A 101 0.36 -7.50 -5.01
CA LEU A 101 -0.67 -7.33 -6.03
C LEU A 101 -1.19 -5.88 -6.07
N VAL A 102 -1.49 -5.31 -4.91
CA VAL A 102 -1.93 -3.90 -4.79
C VAL A 102 -0.84 -2.95 -5.30
N ALA A 103 0.40 -3.15 -4.88
CA ALA A 103 1.53 -2.34 -5.34
C ALA A 103 1.74 -2.44 -6.85
N TRP A 104 1.56 -3.65 -7.42
CA TRP A 104 1.64 -3.86 -8.87
C TRP A 104 0.53 -3.14 -9.64
N MET A 105 -0.67 -3.09 -9.09
CA MET A 105 -1.82 -2.42 -9.71
C MET A 105 -1.73 -0.89 -9.67
N ALA A 106 -0.93 -0.31 -8.77
CA ALA A 106 -0.75 1.13 -8.67
C ALA A 106 -0.14 1.69 -9.96
N ARG A 107 -0.64 2.84 -10.41
CA ARG A 107 -0.11 3.52 -11.58
C ARG A 107 1.16 4.28 -11.21
N LEU A 108 2.24 4.00 -11.92
CA LEU A 108 3.52 4.68 -11.76
C LEU A 108 3.69 5.80 -12.77
N ALA A 109 4.38 6.86 -12.36
CA ALA A 109 4.93 7.83 -13.29
C ALA A 109 6.02 7.19 -14.16
N PRO A 110 6.29 7.69 -15.39
CA PRO A 110 7.32 7.11 -16.26
C PRO A 110 8.70 7.06 -15.61
N GLY A 111 9.37 5.91 -15.72
CA GLY A 111 10.72 5.69 -15.18
C GLY A 111 10.80 5.42 -13.67
N ILE A 112 9.67 5.28 -13.01
CA ILE A 112 9.57 5.07 -11.57
C ILE A 112 9.55 3.58 -11.20
N ARG A 113 10.02 3.26 -10.00
CA ARG A 113 10.17 1.89 -9.49
C ARG A 113 9.29 1.63 -8.26
N ARG A 114 8.94 0.36 -8.09
CA ARG A 114 8.29 -0.16 -6.88
C ARG A 114 9.33 -0.67 -5.91
N TYR A 115 9.18 -0.33 -4.64
CA TYR A 115 10.07 -0.74 -3.57
C TYR A 115 9.32 -1.70 -2.64
N ALA A 116 9.94 -2.78 -2.24
CA ALA A 116 9.38 -3.73 -1.28
C ALA A 116 10.44 -4.22 -0.31
N LEU A 117 10.00 -4.67 0.86
CA LEU A 117 10.85 -5.34 1.83
C LEU A 117 11.41 -6.64 1.24
N ALA A 118 12.72 -6.84 1.36
CA ALA A 118 13.43 -7.99 0.80
C ALA A 118 13.73 -9.08 1.82
N ASN A 119 13.73 -8.76 3.10
CA ASN A 119 14.13 -9.64 4.18
C ASN A 119 13.03 -9.78 5.23
N GLN A 120 13.01 -10.95 5.86
CA GLN A 120 12.24 -11.18 7.06
C GLN A 120 12.95 -10.49 8.23
N THR A 121 12.35 -9.47 8.78
CA THR A 121 12.78 -8.86 10.04
C THR A 121 11.99 -9.45 11.19
N ASP A 122 12.53 -9.40 12.41
CA ASP A 122 11.84 -9.90 13.58
C ASP A 122 10.42 -9.33 13.70
N GLY A 123 9.42 -10.22 13.67
CA GLY A 123 8.01 -9.86 13.75
C GLY A 123 7.34 -9.51 12.41
N SER A 124 8.03 -9.51 11.28
CA SER A 124 7.41 -9.34 9.96
C SER A 124 7.31 -10.66 9.20
N SER A 125 6.16 -10.93 8.61
CA SER A 125 6.00 -12.01 7.64
C SER A 125 6.40 -11.50 6.25
N TYR A 126 7.24 -12.27 5.58
CA TYR A 126 7.73 -11.96 4.25
C TYR A 126 7.50 -13.16 3.32
N GLU A 127 6.91 -12.92 2.17
CA GLU A 127 6.71 -13.94 1.14
C GLU A 127 7.68 -13.72 -0.02
N ARG A 128 8.50 -14.73 -0.32
CA ARG A 128 9.58 -14.65 -1.33
C ARG A 128 9.09 -14.20 -2.72
N TYR A 129 7.84 -14.49 -3.05
CA TYR A 129 7.24 -14.15 -4.36
C TYR A 129 7.01 -12.64 -4.54
N THR A 130 6.96 -11.87 -3.48
CA THR A 130 6.78 -10.42 -3.54
C THR A 130 7.94 -9.71 -4.23
N ARG A 131 9.12 -10.34 -4.23
CA ARG A 131 10.30 -9.83 -4.92
C ARG A 131 10.13 -9.75 -6.45
N TRP A 132 9.25 -10.56 -7.02
CA TRP A 132 9.02 -10.56 -8.46
C TRP A 132 8.21 -9.37 -8.94
N VAL A 133 7.48 -8.73 -8.03
CA VAL A 133 6.66 -7.54 -8.32
C VAL A 133 7.44 -6.25 -8.03
N ALA A 134 8.38 -6.31 -7.11
CA ALA A 134 9.19 -5.15 -6.74
C ALA A 134 10.34 -4.94 -7.74
N ASP A 135 10.51 -3.70 -8.19
CA ASP A 135 11.64 -3.30 -9.01
C ASP A 135 12.92 -3.16 -8.17
N VAL A 136 12.76 -2.80 -6.88
CA VAL A 136 13.83 -2.66 -5.92
C VAL A 136 13.44 -3.35 -4.61
N ALA A 137 14.25 -4.31 -4.20
CA ALA A 137 14.12 -5.00 -2.92
C ALA A 137 15.01 -4.31 -1.87
N VAL A 138 14.42 -3.89 -0.76
CA VAL A 138 15.14 -3.24 0.35
C VAL A 138 15.45 -4.30 1.42
N PRO A 139 16.74 -4.51 1.76
CA PRO A 139 17.15 -5.49 2.76
C PRO A 139 16.72 -5.09 4.20
#